data_a59b771ee9c83d409aae16d59a8881f3
#
_entry.id   a59b771ee9c83d409aae16d59a8881f3
#
_cell.length_a   1.000
_cell.length_b   1.000
_cell.length_c   1.000
_cell.angle_alpha   90.00
_cell.angle_beta   90.00
_cell.angle_gamma   90.00
#
_symmetry.space_group_name_H-M   'P 1'
#
loop_
_entity.id
_entity.type
_entity.pdbx_description
1 polymer ?
#
loop_
_entity_poly.entity_id
_entity_poly.type
_entity_poly.pdbx_seq_one_letter_code
_entity_poly.pdbx_strand_id
1 'polypeptide(L)'
;MTTLLVDYDSGNLHSAQKAFERMAREVDGGHVLVSSRPEDVARADRVVLPGDGAFPSCRRGLQSFDGLEEAVLEAVQIRGVPFLGICVGMQMLATTGREYEEVAGFDLIGGTIDRIMPTDPALKVPHMGWNDLVVTGSHPVLAGIATGDHAYFVHSYAMSMDDPADRLAHVDYGGEITAIVARDNVVGTQFHPEKSQRTGLHLIANFLGWAP
;
A
#
# COMPACT_ATOMS: atom_id res chain seq x y z
N MET A 1 -18.73 0.14 -10.80
CA MET A 1 -17.63 0.74 -10.05
C MET A 1 -16.32 0.45 -10.75
N THR A 2 -15.38 1.41 -10.77
CA THR A 2 -14.06 1.28 -11.41
C THR A 2 -12.97 1.40 -10.36
N THR A 3 -12.11 0.38 -10.27
CA THR A 3 -10.89 0.42 -9.47
C THR A 3 -9.73 0.71 -10.40
N LEU A 4 -9.03 1.82 -10.19
CA LEU A 4 -7.91 2.23 -11.01
C LEU A 4 -6.58 1.87 -10.31
N LEU A 5 -5.73 1.14 -11.00
CA LEU A 5 -4.33 0.95 -10.64
C LEU A 5 -3.50 2.00 -11.36
N VAL A 6 -2.82 2.84 -10.59
CA VAL A 6 -2.01 3.94 -11.13
C VAL A 6 -0.74 3.37 -11.77
N ASP A 7 -0.56 3.64 -13.06
CA ASP A 7 0.65 3.33 -13.82
C ASP A 7 1.55 4.57 -13.90
N TYR A 8 2.71 4.50 -13.25
CA TYR A 8 3.71 5.56 -13.25
C TYR A 8 5.13 4.98 -13.42
N ASP A 9 5.22 3.93 -14.25
CA ASP A 9 6.47 3.20 -14.55
C ASP A 9 7.11 2.54 -13.30
N SER A 10 6.32 2.29 -12.25
CA SER A 10 6.78 1.63 -11.03
C SER A 10 5.81 0.54 -10.57
N GLY A 11 6.36 -0.52 -9.98
CA GLY A 11 5.59 -1.61 -9.43
C GLY A 11 5.37 -2.78 -10.40
N ASN A 12 5.01 -3.92 -9.82
CA ASN A 12 4.64 -5.11 -10.58
C ASN A 12 3.16 -5.03 -11.00
N LEU A 13 2.84 -4.05 -11.84
CA LEU A 13 1.49 -3.73 -12.29
C LEU A 13 0.74 -4.93 -12.84
N HIS A 14 1.41 -5.78 -13.63
CA HIS A 14 0.77 -6.92 -14.25
C HIS A 14 0.25 -7.96 -13.24
N SER A 15 1.05 -8.25 -12.20
CA SER A 15 0.63 -9.18 -11.14
C SER A 15 -0.49 -8.56 -10.29
N ALA A 16 -0.37 -7.27 -9.95
CA ALA A 16 -1.42 -6.54 -9.23
C ALA A 16 -2.71 -6.53 -10.04
N GLN A 17 -2.67 -6.13 -11.32
CA GLN A 17 -3.84 -6.12 -12.20
C GLN A 17 -4.55 -7.48 -12.22
N LYS A 18 -3.82 -8.57 -12.45
CA LYS A 18 -4.42 -9.92 -12.46
C LYS A 18 -5.08 -10.30 -11.15
N ALA A 19 -4.45 -9.96 -10.02
CA ALA A 19 -5.01 -10.24 -8.70
C ALA A 19 -6.31 -9.45 -8.46
N PHE A 20 -6.30 -8.14 -8.76
CA PHE A 20 -7.48 -7.29 -8.65
C PHE A 20 -8.59 -7.71 -9.61
N GLU A 21 -8.30 -8.00 -10.89
CA GLU A 21 -9.29 -8.48 -11.85
C GLU A 21 -9.92 -9.81 -11.43
N ARG A 22 -9.11 -10.72 -10.87
CA ARG A 22 -9.60 -11.99 -10.33
C ARG A 22 -10.58 -11.75 -9.20
N MET A 23 -10.17 -10.96 -8.19
CA MET A 23 -11.03 -10.71 -7.03
C MET A 23 -12.25 -9.87 -7.39
N ALA A 24 -12.13 -8.90 -8.32
CA ALA A 24 -13.27 -8.14 -8.81
C ALA A 24 -14.36 -9.03 -9.41
N ARG A 25 -13.97 -10.10 -10.13
CA ARG A 25 -14.93 -11.10 -10.66
C ARG A 25 -15.56 -11.94 -9.55
N GLU A 26 -14.78 -12.29 -8.50
CA GLU A 26 -15.26 -13.15 -7.41
C GLU A 26 -16.23 -12.43 -6.47
N VAL A 27 -16.07 -11.10 -6.28
CA VAL A 27 -16.88 -10.33 -5.31
C VAL A 27 -17.78 -9.28 -5.97
N ASP A 28 -17.96 -9.34 -7.29
CA ASP A 28 -18.70 -8.31 -8.08
C ASP A 28 -18.16 -6.88 -7.83
N GLY A 29 -16.83 -6.78 -7.70
CA GLY A 29 -16.10 -5.56 -7.35
C GLY A 29 -16.01 -4.51 -8.45
N GLY A 30 -16.61 -4.77 -9.62
CA GLY A 30 -16.62 -3.86 -10.75
C GLY A 30 -15.47 -4.06 -11.72
N HIS A 31 -15.09 -3.01 -12.43
CA HIS A 31 -14.06 -3.01 -13.46
C HIS A 31 -12.70 -2.59 -12.90
N VAL A 32 -11.63 -3.22 -13.38
CA VAL A 32 -10.24 -2.85 -13.05
C VAL A 32 -9.60 -2.19 -14.27
N LEU A 33 -9.04 -1.00 -14.09
CA LEU A 33 -8.37 -0.21 -15.10
C LEU A 33 -6.93 0.07 -14.66
N VAL A 34 -5.97 -0.07 -15.58
CA VAL A 34 -4.59 0.38 -15.39
C VAL A 34 -4.41 1.62 -16.26
N SER A 35 -4.00 2.73 -15.68
CA SER A 35 -3.84 3.98 -16.41
C SER A 35 -2.86 4.93 -15.72
N SER A 36 -2.16 5.74 -16.55
CA SER A 36 -1.33 6.88 -16.14
C SER A 36 -2.03 8.23 -16.38
N ARG A 37 -3.29 8.22 -16.78
CA ARG A 37 -4.02 9.43 -17.18
C ARG A 37 -4.76 10.05 -16.01
N PRO A 38 -4.55 11.34 -15.69
CA PRO A 38 -5.27 12.04 -14.62
C PRO A 38 -6.80 11.97 -14.76
N GLU A 39 -7.32 12.01 -16.01
CA GLU A 39 -8.76 11.96 -16.26
C GLU A 39 -9.39 10.61 -15.88
N ASP A 40 -8.62 9.53 -15.94
CA ASP A 40 -9.09 8.22 -15.53
C ASP A 40 -9.11 8.13 -14.00
N VAL A 41 -8.09 8.70 -13.30
CA VAL A 41 -8.07 8.84 -11.83
C VAL A 41 -9.26 9.66 -11.36
N ALA A 42 -9.56 10.78 -12.02
CA ALA A 42 -10.68 11.65 -11.68
C ALA A 42 -12.05 10.95 -11.75
N ARG A 43 -12.18 9.85 -12.51
CA ARG A 43 -13.42 9.09 -12.67
C ARG A 43 -13.44 7.79 -11.87
N ALA A 44 -12.32 7.42 -11.26
CA ALA A 44 -12.22 6.18 -10.49
C ALA A 44 -13.07 6.23 -9.22
N ASP A 45 -13.69 5.08 -8.89
CA ASP A 45 -14.39 4.88 -7.61
C ASP A 45 -13.46 4.38 -6.51
N ARG A 46 -12.30 3.82 -6.88
CA ARG A 46 -11.22 3.37 -6.00
C ARG A 46 -9.89 3.58 -6.68
N VAL A 47 -8.86 3.93 -5.92
CA VAL A 47 -7.49 4.13 -6.43
C VAL A 47 -6.52 3.18 -5.74
N VAL A 48 -5.69 2.51 -6.50
CA VAL A 48 -4.60 1.65 -6.01
C VAL A 48 -3.28 2.21 -6.52
N LEU A 49 -2.34 2.47 -5.64
CA LEU A 49 -1.00 2.94 -5.96
C LEU A 49 0.03 1.85 -5.62
N PRO A 50 0.38 0.99 -6.56
CA PRO A 50 1.51 0.08 -6.37
C PRO A 50 2.82 0.85 -6.42
N GLY A 51 3.86 0.31 -5.78
CA GLY A 51 5.21 0.87 -5.87
C GLY A 51 6.26 -0.21 -5.68
N ASP A 52 7.32 -0.17 -6.48
CA ASP A 52 8.48 -1.05 -6.39
C ASP A 52 9.76 -0.26 -6.65
N GLY A 53 10.80 -0.53 -5.87
CA GLY A 53 12.06 0.18 -5.95
C GLY A 53 12.27 1.17 -4.79
N ALA A 54 13.00 2.24 -5.03
CA ALA A 54 13.34 3.22 -4.01
C ALA A 54 12.28 4.32 -3.86
N PHE A 55 12.02 4.75 -2.63
CA PHE A 55 11.07 5.81 -2.30
C PHE A 55 11.25 7.08 -3.15
N PRO A 56 12.46 7.69 -3.26
CA PRO A 56 12.64 8.88 -4.07
C PRO A 56 12.38 8.65 -5.56
N SER A 57 12.68 7.44 -6.06
CA SER A 57 12.45 7.10 -7.46
C SER A 57 10.97 6.98 -7.77
N CYS A 58 10.20 6.34 -6.89
CA CYS A 58 8.74 6.25 -7.02
C CYS A 58 8.08 7.63 -6.93
N ARG A 59 8.53 8.50 -6.01
CA ARG A 59 8.03 9.88 -5.92
C ARG A 59 8.28 10.66 -7.22
N ARG A 60 9.52 10.63 -7.73
CA ARG A 60 9.86 11.29 -9.00
C ARG A 60 9.13 10.67 -10.20
N GLY A 61 8.97 9.34 -10.19
CA GLY A 61 8.20 8.65 -11.23
C GLY A 61 6.77 9.17 -11.31
N LEU A 62 6.06 9.22 -10.18
CA LEU A 62 4.70 9.73 -10.14
C LEU A 62 4.62 11.20 -10.60
N GLN A 63 5.56 12.04 -10.16
CA GLN A 63 5.62 13.47 -10.51
C GLN A 63 6.02 13.74 -11.97
N SER A 64 6.58 12.75 -12.66
CA SER A 64 6.96 12.89 -14.08
C SER A 64 5.76 12.84 -15.03
N PHE A 65 4.62 12.37 -14.56
CA PHE A 65 3.35 12.38 -15.30
C PHE A 65 2.55 13.62 -14.92
N ASP A 66 2.40 14.51 -15.88
CA ASP A 66 1.74 15.81 -15.67
C ASP A 66 0.31 15.66 -15.13
N GLY A 67 0.05 16.26 -13.96
CA GLY A 67 -1.25 16.24 -13.27
C GLY A 67 -1.63 14.92 -12.62
N LEU A 68 -0.81 13.86 -12.68
CA LEU A 68 -1.18 12.54 -12.14
C LEU A 68 -1.19 12.52 -10.62
N GLU A 69 -0.16 13.10 -9.97
CA GLU A 69 -0.09 13.18 -8.51
C GLU A 69 -1.24 14.02 -7.95
N GLU A 70 -1.52 15.16 -8.56
CA GLU A 70 -2.61 16.05 -8.18
C GLU A 70 -3.97 15.34 -8.29
N ALA A 71 -4.20 14.58 -9.36
CA ALA A 71 -5.43 13.82 -9.55
C ALA A 71 -5.59 12.72 -8.48
N VAL A 72 -4.49 12.04 -8.11
CA VAL A 72 -4.50 11.04 -7.02
C VAL A 72 -4.85 11.71 -5.69
N LEU A 73 -4.19 12.82 -5.35
CA LEU A 73 -4.44 13.53 -4.09
C LEU A 73 -5.84 14.13 -4.04
N GLU A 74 -6.36 14.68 -5.14
CA GLU A 74 -7.75 15.14 -5.24
C GLU A 74 -8.74 13.99 -5.01
N ALA A 75 -8.51 12.84 -5.65
CA ALA A 75 -9.36 11.66 -5.48
C ALA A 75 -9.42 11.22 -4.01
N VAL A 76 -8.29 11.21 -3.32
CA VAL A 76 -8.18 10.75 -1.94
C VAL A 76 -8.68 11.80 -0.94
N GLN A 77 -8.17 13.03 -1.01
CA GLN A 77 -8.40 14.05 0.03
C GLN A 77 -9.71 14.80 -0.16
N ILE A 78 -10.15 15.01 -1.40
CA ILE A 78 -11.34 15.84 -1.69
C ILE A 78 -12.55 14.98 -1.98
N ARG A 79 -12.40 13.95 -2.84
CA ARG A 79 -13.50 13.04 -3.18
C ARG A 79 -13.71 11.92 -2.18
N GLY A 80 -12.72 11.64 -1.31
CA GLY A 80 -12.79 10.60 -0.29
C GLY A 80 -12.88 9.18 -0.86
N VAL A 81 -12.37 8.94 -2.08
CA VAL A 81 -12.43 7.58 -2.64
C VAL A 81 -11.51 6.63 -1.88
N PRO A 82 -11.88 5.35 -1.72
CA PRO A 82 -11.02 4.35 -1.12
C PRO A 82 -9.67 4.29 -1.83
N PHE A 83 -8.59 4.37 -1.06
CA PHE A 83 -7.22 4.33 -1.55
C PHE A 83 -6.44 3.16 -0.93
N LEU A 84 -5.67 2.46 -1.75
CA LEU A 84 -4.75 1.42 -1.30
C LEU A 84 -3.34 1.67 -1.84
N GLY A 85 -2.39 1.96 -0.93
CA GLY A 85 -0.95 1.96 -1.24
C GLY A 85 -0.34 0.59 -1.04
N ILE A 86 0.47 0.10 -2.01
CA ILE A 86 1.15 -1.20 -1.92
C ILE A 86 2.66 -0.99 -1.90
N CYS A 87 3.34 -1.53 -0.90
CA CYS A 87 4.78 -1.48 -0.69
C CYS A 87 5.28 -0.02 -0.67
N VAL A 88 6.03 0.44 -1.66
CA VAL A 88 6.44 1.85 -1.73
C VAL A 88 5.23 2.78 -1.88
N GLY A 89 4.14 2.33 -2.51
CA GLY A 89 2.88 3.08 -2.54
C GLY A 89 2.28 3.32 -1.14
N MET A 90 2.40 2.37 -0.20
CA MET A 90 2.10 2.60 1.21
C MET A 90 3.09 3.58 1.84
N GLN A 91 4.38 3.42 1.56
CA GLN A 91 5.40 4.29 2.12
C GLN A 91 5.17 5.76 1.73
N MET A 92 4.69 6.02 0.51
CA MET A 92 4.38 7.38 0.05
C MET A 92 3.25 8.06 0.85
N LEU A 93 2.46 7.32 1.65
CA LEU A 93 1.48 7.90 2.57
C LEU A 93 2.12 8.72 3.69
N ALA A 94 3.37 8.39 4.06
CA ALA A 94 4.10 9.05 5.15
C ALA A 94 4.35 10.54 4.89
N THR A 95 4.70 11.28 5.95
CA THR A 95 5.16 12.66 5.83
C THR A 95 6.49 12.74 5.09
N THR A 96 7.43 11.84 5.39
CA THR A 96 8.80 11.90 4.86
C THR A 96 9.40 10.52 4.65
N GLY A 97 10.10 10.32 3.55
CA GLY A 97 10.96 9.15 3.32
C GLY A 97 12.45 9.51 3.38
N ARG A 98 13.26 8.65 4.03
CA ARG A 98 14.72 8.84 4.21
C ARG A 98 15.53 7.73 3.57
N GLU A 99 15.19 7.40 2.33
CA GLU A 99 15.96 6.46 1.53
C GLU A 99 16.91 7.21 0.59
N TYR A 100 18.22 7.10 0.82
CA TYR A 100 19.32 7.84 0.16
C TYR A 100 19.28 9.37 0.35
N GLU A 101 18.12 9.97 0.32
CA GLU A 101 17.85 11.40 0.49
C GLU A 101 16.53 11.58 1.24
N GLU A 102 16.30 12.74 1.82
CA GLU A 102 15.04 13.06 2.47
C GLU A 102 14.08 13.65 1.43
N VAL A 103 12.94 12.98 1.24
CA VAL A 103 11.91 13.37 0.27
C VAL A 103 10.55 13.37 0.94
N ALA A 104 9.73 14.39 0.67
CA ALA A 104 8.37 14.47 1.17
C ALA A 104 7.48 13.36 0.57
N GLY A 105 6.67 12.74 1.43
CA GLY A 105 5.55 11.87 1.04
C GLY A 105 4.29 12.66 0.73
N PHE A 106 3.15 11.99 0.84
CA PHE A 106 1.83 12.61 0.67
C PHE A 106 1.28 13.23 1.95
N ASP A 107 1.88 12.90 3.09
CA ASP A 107 1.40 13.32 4.43
C ASP A 107 -0.07 12.96 4.72
N LEU A 108 -0.50 11.80 4.20
CA LEU A 108 -1.85 11.26 4.43
C LEU A 108 -1.92 10.49 5.76
N ILE A 109 -0.81 9.89 6.17
CA ILE A 109 -0.63 9.23 7.47
C ILE A 109 0.70 9.72 8.03
N GLY A 110 0.67 10.43 9.15
CA GLY A 110 1.87 11.01 9.77
C GLY A 110 2.92 9.96 10.12
N GLY A 111 4.19 10.23 9.80
CA GLY A 111 5.30 9.35 10.09
C GLY A 111 6.46 9.47 9.11
N THR A 112 7.48 8.66 9.36
CA THR A 112 8.70 8.62 8.55
C THR A 112 8.97 7.22 8.01
N ILE A 113 9.59 7.16 6.82
CA ILE A 113 10.11 5.92 6.25
C ILE A 113 11.61 5.87 6.49
N ASP A 114 12.02 4.94 7.35
CA ASP A 114 13.41 4.76 7.72
C ASP A 114 13.88 3.33 7.42
N ARG A 115 15.23 3.16 7.33
CA ARG A 115 15.83 1.85 7.12
C ARG A 115 15.52 0.93 8.29
N ILE A 116 15.09 -0.30 8.03
CA ILE A 116 14.87 -1.31 9.07
C ILE A 116 16.21 -1.69 9.71
N MET A 117 16.20 -1.78 11.04
CA MET A 117 17.37 -2.09 11.86
C MET A 117 17.03 -3.25 12.82
N PRO A 118 17.04 -4.51 12.33
CA PRO A 118 16.72 -5.65 13.19
C PRO A 118 17.69 -5.74 14.37
N THR A 119 17.17 -6.03 15.56
CA THR A 119 17.99 -6.23 16.76
C THR A 119 18.75 -7.54 16.74
N ASP A 120 18.28 -8.55 16.00
CA ASP A 120 18.97 -9.82 15.77
C ASP A 120 19.92 -9.69 14.56
N PRO A 121 21.24 -9.81 14.75
CA PRO A 121 22.24 -9.70 13.68
C PRO A 121 22.16 -10.85 12.65
N ALA A 122 21.43 -11.92 12.93
CA ALA A 122 21.19 -13.00 11.97
C ALA A 122 20.17 -12.62 10.89
N LEU A 123 19.31 -11.63 11.18
CA LEU A 123 18.31 -11.15 10.25
C LEU A 123 18.95 -10.20 9.23
N LYS A 124 18.68 -10.45 7.95
CA LYS A 124 19.24 -9.68 6.83
C LYS A 124 18.32 -8.55 6.41
N VAL A 125 18.88 -7.48 5.89
CA VAL A 125 18.16 -6.42 5.18
C VAL A 125 18.53 -6.53 3.69
N PRO A 126 17.53 -6.66 2.80
CA PRO A 126 16.08 -6.48 3.00
C PRO A 126 15.40 -7.61 3.80
N HIS A 127 14.31 -7.26 4.50
CA HIS A 127 13.32 -8.22 4.95
C HIS A 127 12.67 -8.82 3.70
N MET A 128 13.01 -10.07 3.40
CA MET A 128 12.55 -10.75 2.18
C MET A 128 12.03 -12.13 2.52
N GLY A 129 10.78 -12.39 2.19
CA GLY A 129 10.12 -13.67 2.38
C GLY A 129 8.75 -13.56 3.03
N TRP A 130 8.26 -14.71 3.47
CA TRP A 130 7.00 -14.85 4.19
C TRP A 130 7.18 -14.52 5.65
N ASN A 131 6.24 -13.77 6.22
CA ASN A 131 6.20 -13.49 7.65
C ASN A 131 4.76 -13.42 8.14
N ASP A 132 4.56 -13.67 9.42
CA ASP A 132 3.25 -13.77 10.06
C ASP A 132 2.77 -12.39 10.48
N LEU A 133 1.54 -12.05 10.09
CA LEU A 133 0.91 -10.81 10.53
C LEU A 133 0.50 -10.91 12.01
N VAL A 134 0.75 -9.84 12.76
CA VAL A 134 0.19 -9.60 14.08
C VAL A 134 -0.83 -8.48 13.93
N VAL A 135 -2.11 -8.84 13.94
CA VAL A 135 -3.22 -7.89 13.77
C VAL A 135 -3.50 -7.21 15.10
N THR A 136 -3.44 -5.88 15.12
CA THR A 136 -3.61 -5.05 16.33
C THR A 136 -4.82 -4.12 16.25
N GLY A 137 -5.27 -3.79 15.04
CA GLY A 137 -6.41 -2.93 14.79
C GLY A 137 -7.63 -3.68 14.24
N SER A 138 -8.73 -2.96 14.10
CA SER A 138 -9.96 -3.45 13.47
C SER A 138 -10.32 -2.54 12.30
N HIS A 139 -10.51 -3.12 11.11
CA HIS A 139 -10.88 -2.38 9.91
C HIS A 139 -11.58 -3.32 8.92
N PRO A 140 -12.54 -2.84 8.10
CA PRO A 140 -13.22 -3.69 7.13
C PRO A 140 -12.29 -4.46 6.18
N VAL A 141 -11.15 -3.88 5.79
CA VAL A 141 -10.17 -4.55 4.92
C VAL A 141 -9.50 -5.76 5.58
N LEU A 142 -9.57 -5.89 6.91
CA LEU A 142 -9.05 -7.03 7.67
C LEU A 142 -10.10 -8.13 7.93
N ALA A 143 -11.31 -8.00 7.40
CA ALA A 143 -12.34 -9.03 7.60
C ALA A 143 -11.81 -10.41 7.17
N GLY A 144 -11.83 -11.39 8.10
CA GLY A 144 -11.32 -12.74 7.86
C GLY A 144 -9.79 -12.87 7.77
N ILE A 145 -9.04 -11.83 8.11
CA ILE A 145 -7.57 -11.83 8.26
C ILE A 145 -7.27 -11.75 9.76
N ALA A 146 -6.42 -12.64 10.25
CA ALA A 146 -6.11 -12.79 11.67
C ALA A 146 -4.60 -12.87 11.93
N THR A 147 -4.22 -12.67 13.19
CA THR A 147 -2.85 -12.93 13.63
C THR A 147 -2.45 -14.37 13.29
N GLY A 148 -1.26 -14.53 12.67
CA GLY A 148 -0.73 -15.78 12.15
C GLY A 148 -1.01 -16.02 10.67
N ASP A 149 -1.81 -15.19 10.00
CA ASP A 149 -1.89 -15.21 8.53
C ASP A 149 -0.59 -14.68 7.93
N HIS A 150 -0.14 -15.30 6.82
CA HIS A 150 1.16 -15.00 6.22
C HIS A 150 1.04 -14.02 5.08
N ALA A 151 2.03 -13.12 4.97
CA ALA A 151 2.18 -12.22 3.84
C ALA A 151 3.62 -12.22 3.30
N TYR A 152 3.81 -11.85 2.04
CA TYR A 152 5.11 -11.81 1.38
C TYR A 152 5.68 -10.40 1.36
N PHE A 153 6.84 -10.24 1.98
CA PHE A 153 7.58 -8.99 2.13
C PHE A 153 8.83 -8.97 1.27
N VAL A 154 9.21 -7.80 0.78
CA VAL A 154 10.50 -7.51 0.16
C VAL A 154 10.78 -6.02 0.29
N HIS A 155 11.41 -5.60 1.40
CA HIS A 155 11.68 -4.18 1.64
C HIS A 155 12.86 -3.98 2.60
N SER A 156 13.55 -2.85 2.46
CA SER A 156 14.65 -2.43 3.35
C SER A 156 14.29 -1.26 4.25
N TYR A 157 13.15 -0.62 3.96
CA TYR A 157 12.65 0.55 4.68
C TYR A 157 11.22 0.27 5.15
N ALA A 158 10.85 0.87 6.27
CA ALA A 158 9.53 0.70 6.87
C ALA A 158 9.03 2.00 7.49
N MET A 159 7.73 2.09 7.68
CA MET A 159 7.05 3.23 8.26
C MET A 159 7.12 3.19 9.79
N SER A 160 7.70 4.23 10.38
CA SER A 160 7.54 4.60 11.78
C SER A 160 6.45 5.65 11.88
N MET A 161 5.37 5.36 12.60
CA MET A 161 4.18 6.19 12.62
C MET A 161 4.17 7.15 13.79
N ASP A 162 3.63 8.36 13.57
CA ASP A 162 3.45 9.35 14.63
C ASP A 162 2.29 8.96 15.56
N ASP A 163 1.21 8.38 15.01
CA ASP A 163 0.07 7.87 15.77
C ASP A 163 0.00 6.32 15.64
N PRO A 164 0.23 5.59 16.73
CA PRO A 164 0.10 4.12 16.73
C PRO A 164 -1.31 3.60 16.37
N ALA A 165 -2.34 4.44 16.49
CA ALA A 165 -3.72 4.06 16.16
C ALA A 165 -3.92 3.79 14.67
N ASP A 166 -3.08 4.37 13.80
CA ASP A 166 -3.13 4.13 12.35
C ASP A 166 -2.54 2.77 11.95
N ARG A 167 -1.84 2.08 12.86
CA ARG A 167 -1.26 0.76 12.59
C ARG A 167 -2.28 -0.35 12.83
N LEU A 168 -2.71 -1.00 11.78
CA LEU A 168 -3.64 -2.13 11.85
C LEU A 168 -2.94 -3.48 12.07
N ALA A 169 -1.72 -3.62 11.57
CA ALA A 169 -0.92 -4.83 11.76
C ALA A 169 0.58 -4.54 11.65
N HIS A 170 1.36 -5.39 12.32
CA HIS A 170 2.81 -5.43 12.19
C HIS A 170 3.29 -6.87 11.96
N VAL A 171 4.58 -7.03 11.71
CA VAL A 171 5.30 -8.31 11.75
C VAL A 171 6.49 -8.18 12.68
N ASP A 172 6.94 -9.28 13.27
CA ASP A 172 8.20 -9.31 14.01
C ASP A 172 9.36 -9.65 13.04
N TYR A 173 10.31 -8.72 12.97
CA TYR A 173 11.55 -8.93 12.22
C TYR A 173 12.74 -8.33 13.00
N GLY A 174 12.99 -8.89 14.20
CA GLY A 174 13.94 -8.34 15.16
C GLY A 174 13.50 -6.99 15.71
N GLY A 175 12.20 -6.83 15.83
CA GLY A 175 11.44 -5.66 16.22
C GLY A 175 10.14 -5.58 15.43
N GLU A 176 9.21 -4.76 15.90
CA GLU A 176 7.92 -4.56 15.23
C GLU A 176 8.11 -3.74 13.94
N ILE A 177 7.77 -4.32 12.81
CA ILE A 177 7.76 -3.65 11.50
C ILE A 177 6.31 -3.45 11.06
N THR A 178 5.92 -2.21 10.78
CA THR A 178 4.57 -1.87 10.30
C THR A 178 4.25 -2.63 9.02
N ALA A 179 3.15 -3.37 9.00
CA ALA A 179 2.72 -4.18 7.87
C ALA A 179 1.47 -3.64 7.18
N ILE A 180 0.52 -3.11 7.95
CA ILE A 180 -0.73 -2.51 7.42
C ILE A 180 -1.03 -1.24 8.21
N VAL A 181 -1.37 -0.19 7.48
CA VAL A 181 -1.84 1.09 8.04
C VAL A 181 -3.20 1.45 7.47
N ALA A 182 -3.98 2.22 8.23
CA ALA A 182 -5.20 2.85 7.72
C ALA A 182 -5.54 4.13 8.48
N ARG A 183 -6.11 5.09 7.76
CA ARG A 183 -6.75 6.31 8.28
C ARG A 183 -7.84 6.74 7.30
N ASP A 184 -9.05 6.97 7.80
CA ASP A 184 -10.20 7.41 7.00
C ASP A 184 -10.44 6.49 5.78
N ASN A 185 -10.31 7.02 4.56
CA ASN A 185 -10.46 6.29 3.29
C ASN A 185 -9.12 5.74 2.74
N VAL A 186 -8.04 5.79 3.52
CA VAL A 186 -6.69 5.40 3.09
C VAL A 186 -6.25 4.13 3.80
N VAL A 187 -5.76 3.16 3.04
CA VAL A 187 -5.14 1.92 3.51
C VAL A 187 -3.78 1.74 2.85
N GLY A 188 -2.83 1.17 3.55
CA GLY A 188 -1.53 0.79 2.99
C GLY A 188 -1.07 -0.58 3.47
N THR A 189 -0.40 -1.32 2.59
CA THR A 189 0.27 -2.60 2.92
C THR A 189 1.75 -2.52 2.58
N GLN A 190 2.63 -2.89 3.52
CA GLN A 190 4.07 -3.00 3.25
C GLN A 190 4.38 -4.25 2.44
N PHE A 191 3.60 -5.28 2.58
CA PHE A 191 3.68 -6.49 1.78
C PHE A 191 2.96 -6.33 0.44
N HIS A 192 3.23 -7.26 -0.47
CA HIS A 192 2.59 -7.35 -1.77
C HIS A 192 1.36 -8.28 -1.69
N PRO A 193 0.12 -7.75 -1.65
CA PRO A 193 -1.06 -8.60 -1.57
C PRO A 193 -1.20 -9.51 -2.80
N GLU A 194 -0.80 -9.06 -3.98
CA GLU A 194 -0.80 -9.85 -5.20
C GLU A 194 0.19 -11.04 -5.18
N LYS A 195 1.16 -11.04 -4.24
CA LYS A 195 2.13 -12.11 -4.01
C LYS A 195 1.85 -12.91 -2.74
N SER A 196 0.84 -12.51 -1.94
CA SER A 196 0.56 -13.05 -0.61
C SER A 196 -0.55 -14.11 -0.58
N GLN A 197 -0.76 -14.80 -1.70
CA GLN A 197 -1.70 -15.93 -1.84
C GLN A 197 -3.08 -15.61 -1.24
N ARG A 198 -3.62 -16.50 -0.37
CA ARG A 198 -4.96 -16.36 0.20
C ARG A 198 -5.12 -15.06 1.01
N THR A 199 -4.17 -14.74 1.87
CA THR A 199 -4.23 -13.54 2.72
C THR A 199 -4.30 -12.27 1.89
N GLY A 200 -3.42 -12.15 0.88
CA GLY A 200 -3.41 -11.01 -0.01
C GLY A 200 -4.65 -10.89 -0.90
N LEU A 201 -5.13 -12.02 -1.45
CA LEU A 201 -6.36 -12.03 -2.24
C LEU A 201 -7.58 -11.65 -1.38
N HIS A 202 -7.62 -12.10 -0.14
CA HIS A 202 -8.69 -11.74 0.81
C HIS A 202 -8.68 -10.24 1.10
N LEU A 203 -7.50 -9.65 1.33
CA LEU A 203 -7.37 -8.19 1.52
C LEU A 203 -7.84 -7.41 0.27
N ILE A 204 -7.47 -7.86 -0.92
CA ILE A 204 -7.94 -7.24 -2.18
C ILE A 204 -9.47 -7.33 -2.28
N ALA A 205 -10.06 -8.50 -1.98
CA ALA A 205 -11.52 -8.68 -1.99
C ALA A 205 -12.22 -7.72 -1.02
N ASN A 206 -11.70 -7.62 0.21
CA ASN A 206 -12.22 -6.71 1.22
C ASN A 206 -12.12 -5.24 0.78
N PHE A 207 -10.98 -4.84 0.20
CA PHE A 207 -10.79 -3.49 -0.34
C PHE A 207 -11.79 -3.17 -1.46
N LEU A 208 -12.04 -4.12 -2.36
CA LEU A 208 -13.01 -3.95 -3.44
C LEU A 208 -14.46 -3.82 -2.94
N GLY A 209 -14.77 -4.40 -1.78
CA GLY A 209 -16.08 -4.28 -1.12
C GLY A 209 -16.19 -3.11 -0.15
N TRP A 210 -15.06 -2.47 0.18
CA TRP A 210 -15.04 -1.40 1.19
C TRP A 210 -15.57 -0.08 0.64
N ALA A 211 -16.41 0.56 1.47
CA ALA A 211 -16.91 1.94 1.30
C ALA A 211 -16.71 2.65 2.64
N PRO A 212 -15.73 3.57 2.74
CA PRO A 212 -15.43 4.36 3.94
C PRO A 212 -16.54 5.34 4.31
#